data_aa9045fca3ebfe6f7a88eb4235dd7e9d
#
_entry.id   aa9045fca3ebfe6f7a88eb4235dd7e9d
#
_cell.length_a   1.000
_cell.length_b   1.000
_cell.length_c   1.000
_cell.angle_alpha   90.00
_cell.angle_beta   90.00
_cell.angle_gamma   90.00
#
_symmetry.space_group_name_H-M   'P 1'
#
loop_
_entity.id
_entity.type
_entity.pdbx_description
1 polymer ?
#
loop_
_entity_poly.entity_id
_entity_poly.type
_entity_poly.pdbx_seq_one_letter_code
_entity_poly.pdbx_strand_id
1 'polypeptide(L)' 'MNPGIGLMDRRLKTEKDAISLATSGIIKNYQVESKDITTHETKYDGDAGDLYVALGWNEKRAIIKMDSVQATITEIKEI' A
#
# COMPACT_ATOMS: atom_id res chain seq x y z
N MET A 1 -27.92 8.16 -0.63
CA MET A 1 -27.30 8.19 -0.26
C MET A 1 -26.33 7.67 -0.28
N ASN A 2 -25.71 7.80 -0.07
CA ASN A 2 -24.66 7.29 -0.07
C ASN A 2 -24.36 6.45 0.92
N PRO A 3 -24.91 5.47 0.97
CA PRO A 3 -24.80 4.59 1.95
C PRO A 3 -23.45 4.08 2.02
N GLY A 4 -22.91 3.44 1.44
CA GLY A 4 -21.63 2.91 1.62
C GLY A 4 -20.60 3.95 1.78
N ILE A 5 -20.88 4.84 2.64
CA ILE A 5 -20.05 5.94 2.80
C ILE A 5 -18.63 5.62 3.00
N GLY A 6 -18.26 4.76 3.90
CA GLY A 6 -16.90 4.42 4.13
C GLY A 6 -16.18 3.91 2.90
N LEU A 7 -16.87 3.12 2.08
CA LEU A 7 -16.28 2.61 0.87
C LEU A 7 -16.20 3.69 -0.20
N MET A 8 -17.22 4.51 -0.29
CA MET A 8 -17.27 5.51 -1.33
C MET A 8 -16.23 6.60 -1.14
N ASP A 9 -15.85 6.83 0.11
CA ASP A 9 -14.94 7.92 0.40
C ASP A 9 -13.47 7.51 0.44
N ARG A 10 -13.17 6.29 0.12
CA ARG A 10 -11.78 5.85 0.13
C ARG A 10 -11.01 6.54 -0.99
N ARG A 11 -9.80 6.95 -0.69
CA ARG A 11 -8.93 7.53 -1.70
C ARG A 11 -8.13 6.47 -2.43
N LEU A 12 -7.78 5.37 -1.74
CA LEU A 12 -7.12 4.25 -2.41
C LEU A 12 -8.21 3.29 -2.83
N LYS A 13 -8.65 3.38 -4.08
CA LYS A 13 -9.77 2.60 -4.57
C LYS A 13 -9.38 1.38 -5.37
N THR A 14 -8.16 1.32 -5.83
CA THR A 14 -7.72 0.21 -6.67
C THR A 14 -6.41 -0.36 -6.15
N GLU A 15 -6.14 -1.60 -6.57
CA GLU A 15 -4.90 -2.26 -6.23
C GLU A 15 -3.72 -1.48 -6.82
N LYS A 16 -3.90 -0.94 -8.01
CA LYS A 16 -2.86 -0.18 -8.68
C LYS A 16 -2.47 1.05 -7.87
N ASP A 17 -3.45 1.74 -7.32
CA ASP A 17 -3.20 2.93 -6.51
C ASP A 17 -2.43 2.56 -5.24
N ALA A 18 -2.80 1.43 -4.62
CA ALA A 18 -2.13 0.96 -3.42
C ALA A 18 -0.67 0.60 -3.72
N ILE A 19 -0.44 -0.07 -4.84
CA ILE A 19 0.92 -0.44 -5.23
C ILE A 19 1.75 0.82 -5.49
N SER A 20 1.17 1.81 -6.15
CA SER A 20 1.88 3.07 -6.43
C SER A 20 2.29 3.77 -5.14
N LEU A 21 1.38 3.85 -4.19
CA LEU A 21 1.68 4.50 -2.92
C LEU A 21 2.75 3.73 -2.15
N ALA A 22 2.60 2.40 -2.08
CA ALA A 22 3.56 1.56 -1.37
C ALA A 22 4.94 1.68 -1.99
N THR A 23 5.00 1.65 -3.32
CA THR A 23 6.27 1.77 -4.05
C THR A 23 6.94 3.10 -3.75
N SER A 24 6.18 4.19 -3.76
CA SER A 24 6.73 5.50 -3.47
C SER A 24 7.30 5.56 -2.04
N GLY A 25 6.65 4.88 -1.11
CA GLY A 25 7.12 4.83 0.27
C GLY A 25 8.45 4.10 0.38
N ILE A 26 8.62 3.01 -0.34
CA ILE A 26 9.86 2.25 -0.32
C ILE A 26 10.99 3.07 -0.98
N ILE A 27 10.70 3.71 -2.10
CA ILE A 27 11.68 4.55 -2.78
C ILE A 27 12.18 5.63 -1.84
N LYS A 28 11.26 6.28 -1.15
CA LYS A 28 11.60 7.38 -0.26
C LYS A 28 12.38 6.92 0.98
N ASN A 29 11.97 5.81 1.57
CA ASN A 29 12.58 5.37 2.83
C ASN A 29 13.88 4.59 2.65
N TYR A 30 14.03 3.90 1.52
CA TYR A 30 15.20 3.05 1.30
C TYR A 30 16.08 3.51 0.15
N GLN A 31 15.66 4.60 -0.52
CA GLN A 31 16.44 5.19 -1.59
C GLN A 31 16.77 4.21 -2.72
N VAL A 32 15.77 3.46 -3.15
CA VAL A 32 15.90 2.53 -4.27
C VAL A 32 15.11 3.07 -5.44
N GLU A 33 15.33 2.50 -6.63
CA GLU A 33 14.61 2.93 -7.82
C GLU A 33 13.42 2.03 -8.06
N SER A 34 12.38 2.58 -8.69
CA SER A 34 11.16 1.81 -8.91
C SER A 34 11.41 0.56 -9.74
N LYS A 35 12.38 0.59 -10.64
CA LYS A 35 12.68 -0.57 -11.48
C LYS A 35 13.22 -1.75 -10.69
N ASP A 36 13.72 -1.50 -9.48
CA ASP A 36 14.27 -2.56 -8.65
C ASP A 36 13.22 -3.16 -7.72
N ILE A 37 12.01 -2.63 -7.73
CA ILE A 37 10.96 -3.06 -6.82
C ILE A 37 10.00 -4.02 -7.51
N THR A 38 9.75 -5.16 -6.88
CA THR A 38 8.81 -6.17 -7.38
C THR A 38 7.63 -6.25 -6.43
N THR A 39 6.43 -6.27 -6.99
CA THR A 39 5.22 -6.44 -6.19
C THR A 39 4.95 -7.92 -6.04
N HIS A 40 4.80 -8.38 -4.80
CA HIS A 40 4.53 -9.79 -4.54
C HIS A 40 3.06 -10.07 -4.27
N GLU A 41 2.42 -9.22 -3.50
CA GLU A 41 1.04 -9.49 -3.11
C GLU A 41 0.34 -8.25 -2.61
N THR A 42 -0.97 -8.17 -2.81
CA THR A 42 -1.78 -7.11 -2.23
C THR A 42 -2.94 -7.76 -1.49
N LYS A 43 -3.38 -7.12 -0.41
CA LYS A 43 -4.48 -7.64 0.38
C LYS A 43 -5.26 -6.47 0.97
N TYR A 44 -6.57 -6.57 0.97
CA TYR A 44 -7.42 -5.55 1.53
C TYR A 44 -8.18 -6.10 2.74
N ASP A 45 -8.11 -5.40 3.87
CA ASP A 45 -8.86 -5.75 5.05
C ASP A 45 -10.06 -4.80 5.10
N GLY A 46 -11.21 -5.28 4.66
CA GLY A 46 -12.40 -4.46 4.56
C GLY A 46 -12.94 -3.97 5.89
N ASP A 47 -12.71 -4.74 6.95
CA ASP A 47 -13.23 -4.36 8.26
C ASP A 47 -12.48 -3.15 8.83
N ALA A 48 -11.19 -3.12 8.62
CA ALA A 48 -10.36 -2.04 9.15
C ALA A 48 -10.13 -0.93 8.14
N GLY A 49 -10.42 -1.18 6.87
CA GLY A 49 -10.15 -0.20 5.82
C GLY A 49 -8.68 -0.10 5.50
N ASP A 50 -7.90 -1.15 5.78
CA ASP A 50 -6.48 -1.15 5.54
C ASP A 50 -6.12 -1.94 4.30
N LEU A 51 -5.08 -1.48 3.62
CA LEU A 51 -4.50 -2.19 2.49
C LEU A 51 -3.09 -2.61 2.85
N TYR A 52 -2.71 -3.79 2.41
CA TYR A 52 -1.37 -4.31 2.64
C TYR A 52 -0.75 -4.64 1.29
N VAL A 53 0.47 -4.19 1.06
CA VAL A 53 1.20 -4.51 -0.16
C VAL A 53 2.55 -5.08 0.24
N ALA A 54 2.87 -6.26 -0.27
CA ALA A 54 4.16 -6.88 -0.05
C ALA A 54 5.04 -6.58 -1.25
N LEU A 55 6.16 -5.94 -1.00
CA LEU A 55 7.12 -5.57 -2.03
C LEU A 55 8.48 -6.17 -1.73
N GLY A 56 9.28 -6.35 -2.78
CA GLY A 56 10.64 -6.83 -2.63
C GLY A 56 11.61 -5.98 -3.43
N TRP A 57 12.84 -5.84 -2.96
CA TRP A 57 13.91 -5.14 -3.65
C TRP A 57 15.25 -5.57 -3.06
N ASN A 58 16.24 -5.73 -3.94
CA ASN A 58 17.61 -6.04 -3.49
C ASN A 58 17.67 -7.13 -2.42
N GLU A 59 16.91 -8.21 -2.63
CA GLU A 59 16.85 -9.34 -1.69
C GLU A 59 16.19 -9.00 -0.35
N LYS A 60 15.54 -7.86 -0.26
CA LYS A 60 14.77 -7.49 0.93
C LYS A 60 13.30 -7.56 0.62
N ARG A 61 12.48 -7.66 1.65
CA ARG A 61 11.04 -7.64 1.51
C ARG A 61 10.43 -6.85 2.63
N ALA A 62 9.29 -6.25 2.35
CA ALA A 62 8.55 -5.52 3.37
C ALA A 62 7.06 -5.60 3.08
N ILE A 63 6.27 -5.47 4.13
CA ILE A 63 4.84 -5.35 4.02
C ILE A 63 4.51 -3.91 4.37
N ILE A 64 3.82 -3.23 3.47
CA ILE A 64 3.44 -1.84 3.65
C ILE A 64 1.95 -1.81 3.98
N LYS A 65 1.61 -1.26 5.14
CA LYS A 65 0.23 -1.12 5.57
C LYS A 65 -0.22 0.31 5.29
N MET A 66 -1.38 0.47 4.69
CA MET A 66 -1.88 1.76 4.30
C MET A 66 -3.32 1.93 4.71
N ASP A 67 -3.69 3.16 5.06
CA ASP A 67 -5.08 3.50 5.34
C ASP A 67 -5.73 3.87 4.02
N SER A 68 -6.70 3.09 3.58
CA SER A 68 -7.33 3.30 2.28
C SER A 68 -8.17 4.58 2.23
N VAL A 69 -8.68 5.02 3.36
CA VAL A 69 -9.49 6.21 3.43
C VAL A 69 -8.63 7.46 3.29
N GLN A 70 -7.53 7.50 4.02
CA GLN A 70 -6.65 8.66 4.00
C GLN A 70 -5.59 8.61 2.89
N ALA A 71 -5.40 7.45 2.29
CA ALA A 71 -4.37 7.21 1.28
C ALA A 71 -2.99 7.51 1.87
N THR A 72 -2.74 6.98 3.05
CA THR A 72 -1.46 7.20 3.74
C THR A 72 -0.85 5.87 4.14
N ILE A 73 0.47 5.83 4.18
CA ILE A 73 1.19 4.66 4.67
C ILE A 73 1.23 4.78 6.20
N THR A 74 0.75 3.74 6.88
CA THR A 74 0.73 3.75 8.34
C THR A 74 1.84 2.91 8.94
N GLU A 75 2.38 1.96 8.17
CA GLU A 75 3.45 1.13 8.69
C GLU A 75 4.23 0.50 7.54
N ILE A 76 5.54 0.40 7.68
CA ILE A 76 6.39 -0.35 6.76
C ILE A 76 7.13 -1.36 7.63
N LYS A 77 6.90 -2.64 7.38
CA LYS A 77 7.52 -3.68 8.18
C LYS A 77 8.40 -4.55 7.29
N GLU A 78 9.69 -4.48 7.50
CA GLU A 78 10.63 -5.29 6.74
C GLU A 78 10.61 -6.72 7.28
N ILE A 79 10.61 -7.69 6.42
CA ILE A 79 10.53 -9.11 6.82
C ILE A 79 11.69 -9.92 6.27
#